data_706592b56322d6111a4a34a9e8b0de75
#
_entry.id   706592b56322d6111a4a34a9e8b0de75
#
_cell.length_a   1.000
_cell.length_b   1.000
_cell.length_c   1.000
_cell.angle_alpha   90.00
_cell.angle_beta   90.00
_cell.angle_gamma   90.00
#
_symmetry.space_group_name_H-M   'P 1'
#
loop_
_entity.id
_entity.type
_entity.pdbx_description
1 polymer ?
#
loop_
_entity_poly.entity_id
_entity_poly.type
_entity_poly.pdbx_seq_one_letter_code
_entity_poly.pdbx_strand_id
1 'polypeptide(L)'
;MFHDLAAVLFDLDGTLVNTIDLILAAHDHTFARHLRGPGPARAVVIRDFGRPLHDVLFEYAASDGLEDPALASREMADTYRAFQSEHHDRLVTPYPGLRDTIAVLHRRRYILGVVTSKSARMARREIEQFGLADLLSVAVFVEDTARHKPEPEPLLEAARRGGFEPARAIYIGDSIHDIAAGRAAGMKTGGALWGPFDRRDLEAAGPDVLIETPPDMLALLPGAASDH
;
A
#
# COMPACT_ATOMS: atom_id res chain seq x y z
N MET A 1 -18.37 8.28 -11.39
CA MET A 1 -18.98 6.94 -11.22
C MET A 1 -18.36 6.04 -12.30
N PHE A 2 -17.81 4.90 -11.90
CA PHE A 2 -17.10 3.98 -12.81
C PHE A 2 -18.01 2.76 -13.09
N HIS A 3 -18.54 2.65 -14.30
CA HIS A 3 -19.54 1.62 -14.65
C HIS A 3 -18.93 0.38 -15.35
N ASP A 4 -17.71 0.53 -15.91
CA ASP A 4 -17.11 -0.53 -16.77
C ASP A 4 -15.98 -1.30 -16.06
N LEU A 5 -15.85 -1.14 -14.75
CA LEU A 5 -14.80 -1.81 -14.02
C LEU A 5 -15.19 -3.25 -13.63
N ALA A 6 -14.23 -4.15 -13.75
CA ALA A 6 -14.32 -5.54 -13.31
C ALA A 6 -13.58 -5.78 -11.99
N ALA A 7 -12.52 -4.99 -11.71
CA ALA A 7 -11.65 -5.20 -10.58
C ALA A 7 -11.40 -3.92 -9.77
N VAL A 8 -11.23 -4.09 -8.45
CA VAL A 8 -10.78 -3.06 -7.52
C VAL A 8 -9.58 -3.61 -6.76
N LEU A 9 -8.44 -2.99 -6.98
CA LEU A 9 -7.20 -3.32 -6.30
C LEU A 9 -6.88 -2.25 -5.25
N PHE A 10 -6.23 -2.66 -4.19
CA PHE A 10 -5.88 -1.80 -3.05
C PHE A 10 -4.42 -1.94 -2.68
N ASP A 11 -3.80 -0.85 -2.21
CA ASP A 11 -2.64 -0.99 -1.34
C ASP A 11 -3.05 -1.51 0.04
N LEU A 12 -2.10 -1.91 0.85
CA LEU A 12 -2.34 -2.45 2.20
C LEU A 12 -2.12 -1.38 3.27
N ASP A 13 -0.86 -0.97 3.43
CA ASP A 13 -0.44 -0.05 4.49
C ASP A 13 -0.97 1.36 4.25
N GLY A 14 -1.74 1.91 5.18
CA GLY A 14 -2.36 3.23 5.00
C GLY A 14 -3.66 3.22 4.18
N THR A 15 -3.99 2.11 3.51
CA THR A 15 -5.18 1.99 2.66
C THR A 15 -6.17 0.95 3.21
N LEU A 16 -5.82 -0.33 3.24
CA LEU A 16 -6.66 -1.40 3.81
C LEU A 16 -6.49 -1.53 5.33
N VAL A 17 -5.30 -1.22 5.83
CA VAL A 17 -4.94 -1.36 7.24
C VAL A 17 -4.21 -0.10 7.70
N ASN A 18 -4.60 0.43 8.86
CA ASN A 18 -3.90 1.55 9.47
C ASN A 18 -2.65 1.03 10.21
N THR A 19 -1.54 1.07 9.54
CA THR A 19 -0.20 0.70 10.03
C THR A 19 0.71 1.90 10.25
N ILE A 20 0.20 3.12 10.11
CA ILE A 20 0.98 4.36 10.06
C ILE A 20 1.84 4.52 11.32
N ASP A 21 1.22 4.39 12.49
CA ASP A 21 1.93 4.54 13.76
C ASP A 21 2.98 3.45 13.97
N LEU A 22 2.71 2.22 13.54
CA LEU A 22 3.67 1.12 13.59
C LEU A 22 4.89 1.38 12.69
N ILE A 23 4.65 1.81 11.45
CA ILE A 23 5.71 2.10 10.48
C ILE A 23 6.58 3.25 10.96
N LEU A 24 5.98 4.36 11.40
CA LEU A 24 6.72 5.52 11.91
C LEU A 24 7.53 5.18 13.16
N ALA A 25 6.94 4.47 14.12
CA ALA A 25 7.65 4.07 15.35
C ALA A 25 8.79 3.08 15.05
N ALA A 26 8.61 2.18 14.08
CA ALA A 26 9.66 1.26 13.66
C ALA A 26 10.82 1.99 12.99
N HIS A 27 10.55 3.02 12.17
CA HIS A 27 11.59 3.88 11.60
C HIS A 27 12.33 4.66 12.68
N ASP A 28 11.60 5.35 13.58
CA ASP A 28 12.19 6.11 14.70
C ASP A 28 13.14 5.21 15.51
N HIS A 29 12.70 3.99 15.85
CA HIS A 29 13.48 3.02 16.60
C HIS A 29 14.73 2.53 15.83
N THR A 30 14.60 2.29 14.54
CA THR A 30 15.68 1.83 13.68
C THR A 30 16.72 2.93 13.48
N PHE A 31 16.30 4.14 13.16
CA PHE A 31 17.20 5.27 12.96
C PHE A 31 17.98 5.63 14.22
N ALA A 32 17.33 5.62 15.38
CA ALA A 32 17.99 5.87 16.67
C ALA A 32 19.12 4.87 17.00
N ARG A 33 19.09 3.67 16.41
CA ARG A 33 20.09 2.61 16.65
C ARG A 33 21.22 2.56 15.60
N HIS A 34 20.93 2.96 14.39
CA HIS A 34 21.83 2.71 13.27
C HIS A 34 22.41 3.97 12.65
N LEU A 35 21.70 5.11 12.69
CA LEU A 35 22.19 6.34 12.10
C LEU A 35 23.09 7.11 13.10
N ARG A 36 24.07 7.82 12.56
CA ARG A 36 25.00 8.66 13.34
C ARG A 36 24.36 9.99 13.79
N GLY A 37 23.43 10.48 12.97
CA GLY A 37 22.69 11.73 13.20
C GLY A 37 21.26 11.51 13.67
N PRO A 38 20.53 12.60 13.91
CA PRO A 38 19.09 12.50 14.13
C PRO A 38 18.44 11.92 12.86
N GLY A 39 17.56 10.96 13.04
CA GLY A 39 16.79 10.42 11.92
C GLY A 39 15.99 11.51 11.18
N PRO A 40 15.50 11.23 9.97
CA PRO A 40 14.70 12.19 9.22
C PRO A 40 13.40 12.52 9.95
N ALA A 41 12.85 13.71 9.70
CA ALA A 41 11.54 14.08 10.21
C ALA A 41 10.45 13.13 9.68
N ARG A 42 9.42 12.86 10.48
CA ARG A 42 8.32 11.95 10.12
C ARG A 42 7.67 12.29 8.77
N ALA A 43 7.52 13.57 8.45
CA ALA A 43 7.01 14.02 7.15
C ALA A 43 7.89 13.59 5.97
N VAL A 44 9.20 13.41 6.16
CA VAL A 44 10.11 12.88 5.14
C VAL A 44 9.91 11.38 5.01
N VAL A 45 9.81 10.66 6.13
CA VAL A 45 9.57 9.20 6.13
C VAL A 45 8.23 8.84 5.46
N ILE A 46 7.18 9.66 5.68
CA ILE A 46 5.87 9.44 5.04
C ILE A 46 5.98 9.47 3.51
N ARG A 47 6.86 10.28 2.94
CA ARG A 47 7.05 10.33 1.47
C ARG A 47 7.62 9.04 0.88
N ASP A 48 8.22 8.20 1.70
CA ASP A 48 8.75 6.90 1.30
C ASP A 48 7.73 5.75 1.45
N PHE A 49 6.55 6.03 2.03
CA PHE A 49 5.50 5.02 2.14
C PHE A 49 5.08 4.50 0.76
N GLY A 50 4.90 3.19 0.66
CA GLY A 50 4.62 2.52 -0.61
C GLY A 50 5.86 2.04 -1.37
N ARG A 51 7.07 2.49 -0.98
CA ARG A 51 8.35 2.01 -1.53
C ARG A 51 8.83 0.75 -0.79
N PRO A 52 9.67 -0.11 -1.42
CA PRO A 52 10.29 -1.24 -0.73
C PRO A 52 11.19 -0.79 0.43
N LEU A 53 11.02 -1.41 1.60
CA LEU A 53 11.75 -1.07 2.82
C LEU A 53 13.28 -1.07 2.62
N HIS A 54 13.81 -2.08 1.89
CA HIS A 54 15.25 -2.20 1.69
C HIS A 54 15.84 -1.00 0.94
N ASP A 55 15.15 -0.52 -0.11
CA ASP A 55 15.62 0.60 -0.93
C ASP A 55 15.62 1.88 -0.10
N VAL A 56 14.57 2.11 0.68
CA VAL A 56 14.45 3.25 1.59
C VAL A 56 15.56 3.25 2.65
N LEU A 57 15.78 2.12 3.31
CA LEU A 57 16.83 2.02 4.34
C LEU A 57 18.25 2.13 3.76
N PHE A 58 18.47 1.64 2.54
CA PHE A 58 19.74 1.80 1.84
C PHE A 58 20.04 3.29 1.56
N GLU A 59 19.05 4.04 1.08
CA GLU A 59 19.20 5.47 0.82
C GLU A 59 19.50 6.25 2.11
N TYR A 60 18.84 5.93 3.22
CA TYR A 60 19.13 6.55 4.53
C TYR A 60 20.54 6.18 5.04
N ALA A 61 20.94 4.93 4.93
CA ALA A 61 22.29 4.50 5.32
C ALA A 61 23.38 5.21 4.49
N ALA A 62 23.17 5.33 3.18
CA ALA A 62 24.08 6.01 2.28
C ALA A 62 24.17 7.52 2.57
N SER A 63 23.01 8.17 2.80
CA SER A 63 22.95 9.61 3.09
C SER A 63 23.55 9.98 4.45
N ASP A 64 23.51 9.08 5.44
CA ASP A 64 24.15 9.25 6.75
C ASP A 64 25.68 8.96 6.72
N GLY A 65 26.21 8.52 5.56
CA GLY A 65 27.63 8.27 5.36
C GLY A 65 28.14 7.02 6.07
N LEU A 66 27.32 5.98 6.22
CA LEU A 66 27.75 4.69 6.76
C LEU A 66 28.73 4.02 5.77
N GLU A 67 29.74 3.31 6.29
CA GLU A 67 30.84 2.75 5.48
C GLU A 67 30.37 1.70 4.47
N ASP A 68 29.42 0.86 4.87
CA ASP A 68 28.77 -0.14 4.01
C ASP A 68 27.25 0.01 4.07
N PRO A 69 26.65 0.87 3.21
CA PRO A 69 25.21 1.07 3.19
C PRO A 69 24.39 -0.19 2.89
N ALA A 70 24.97 -1.15 2.13
CA ALA A 70 24.31 -2.39 1.79
C ALA A 70 24.21 -3.34 3.00
N LEU A 71 25.27 -3.44 3.79
CA LEU A 71 25.24 -4.19 5.05
C LEU A 71 24.34 -3.49 6.07
N ALA A 72 24.54 -2.19 6.25
CA ALA A 72 23.75 -1.39 7.20
C ALA A 72 22.25 -1.46 6.92
N SER A 73 21.82 -1.37 5.66
CA SER A 73 20.40 -1.48 5.32
C SER A 73 19.78 -2.83 5.68
N ARG A 74 20.54 -3.92 5.61
CA ARG A 74 20.08 -5.25 6.03
C ARG A 74 19.88 -5.31 7.56
N GLU A 75 20.86 -4.85 8.33
CA GLU A 75 20.79 -4.80 9.79
C GLU A 75 19.65 -3.87 10.26
N MET A 76 19.50 -2.73 9.60
CA MET A 76 18.36 -1.82 9.82
C MET A 76 17.02 -2.49 9.53
N ALA A 77 16.92 -3.25 8.42
CA ALA A 77 15.70 -3.97 8.07
C ALA A 77 15.35 -5.06 9.11
N ASP A 78 16.35 -5.73 9.66
CA ASP A 78 16.12 -6.73 10.72
C ASP A 78 15.66 -6.06 12.01
N THR A 79 16.26 -4.94 12.41
CA THR A 79 15.83 -4.13 13.56
C THR A 79 14.38 -3.63 13.38
N TYR A 80 14.07 -3.09 12.21
CA TYR A 80 12.75 -2.61 11.84
C TYR A 80 11.69 -3.73 11.93
N ARG A 81 11.96 -4.89 11.34
CA ARG A 81 11.05 -6.03 11.35
C ARG A 81 10.85 -6.61 12.75
N ALA A 82 11.90 -6.66 13.58
CA ALA A 82 11.81 -7.09 14.97
C ALA A 82 10.86 -6.18 15.76
N PHE A 83 11.03 -4.85 15.64
CA PHE A 83 10.15 -3.88 16.28
C PHE A 83 8.70 -4.03 15.80
N GLN A 84 8.48 -4.15 14.49
CA GLN A 84 7.14 -4.37 13.96
C GLN A 84 6.49 -5.64 14.52
N SER A 85 7.24 -6.74 14.56
CA SER A 85 6.70 -8.01 15.08
C SER A 85 6.28 -7.91 16.55
N GLU A 86 7.03 -7.20 17.38
CA GLU A 86 6.76 -7.01 18.81
C GLU A 86 5.56 -6.08 19.07
N HIS A 87 5.41 -5.03 18.26
CA HIS A 87 4.45 -3.95 18.54
C HIS A 87 3.21 -3.97 17.64
N HIS A 88 3.14 -4.92 16.70
CA HIS A 88 2.08 -5.04 15.70
C HIS A 88 0.68 -4.96 16.31
N ASP A 89 0.36 -5.84 17.25
CA ASP A 89 -1.02 -5.96 17.78
C ASP A 89 -1.48 -4.73 18.57
N ARG A 90 -0.53 -3.90 19.00
CA ARG A 90 -0.82 -2.67 19.73
C ARG A 90 -0.98 -1.46 18.82
N LEU A 91 -0.25 -1.41 17.71
CA LEU A 91 -0.13 -0.20 16.87
C LEU A 91 -0.86 -0.31 15.53
N VAL A 92 -1.37 -1.49 15.18
CA VAL A 92 -2.12 -1.69 13.94
C VAL A 92 -3.61 -1.71 14.23
N THR A 93 -4.37 -0.90 13.49
CA THR A 93 -5.81 -0.77 13.68
C THR A 93 -6.57 -0.82 12.36
N PRO A 94 -7.85 -1.24 12.35
CA PRO A 94 -8.67 -1.16 11.16
C PRO A 94 -9.10 0.29 10.88
N TYR A 95 -9.32 0.63 9.61
CA TYR A 95 -10.04 1.87 9.28
C TYR A 95 -11.55 1.68 9.47
N PRO A 96 -12.25 2.68 10.05
CA PRO A 96 -13.70 2.61 10.25
C PRO A 96 -14.47 2.36 8.95
N GLY A 97 -15.36 1.37 8.95
CA GLY A 97 -16.22 1.05 7.80
C GLY A 97 -15.54 0.35 6.62
N LEU A 98 -14.22 0.19 6.64
CA LEU A 98 -13.48 -0.36 5.50
C LEU A 98 -13.89 -1.80 5.18
N ARG A 99 -13.85 -2.70 6.18
CA ARG A 99 -14.20 -4.11 5.98
C ARG A 99 -15.61 -4.28 5.42
N ASP A 100 -16.56 -3.52 5.93
CA ASP A 100 -17.95 -3.56 5.47
C ASP A 100 -18.08 -3.06 4.04
N THR A 101 -17.33 -2.01 3.68
CA THR A 101 -17.26 -1.50 2.31
C THR A 101 -16.68 -2.56 1.36
N ILE A 102 -15.56 -3.20 1.72
CA ILE A 102 -14.96 -4.29 0.92
C ILE A 102 -15.96 -5.45 0.76
N ALA A 103 -16.68 -5.83 1.82
CA ALA A 103 -17.71 -6.86 1.75
C ALA A 103 -18.87 -6.48 0.82
N VAL A 104 -19.24 -5.20 0.73
CA VAL A 104 -20.24 -4.73 -0.25
C VAL A 104 -19.69 -4.83 -1.66
N LEU A 105 -18.45 -4.40 -1.91
CA LEU A 105 -17.81 -4.50 -3.22
C LEU A 105 -17.69 -5.97 -3.68
N HIS A 106 -17.36 -6.88 -2.77
CA HIS A 106 -17.35 -8.32 -3.02
C HIS A 106 -18.75 -8.83 -3.45
N ARG A 107 -19.82 -8.43 -2.73
CA ARG A 107 -21.20 -8.77 -3.13
C ARG A 107 -21.61 -8.16 -4.47
N ARG A 108 -21.01 -7.02 -4.85
CA ARG A 108 -21.17 -6.39 -6.18
C ARG A 108 -20.37 -7.07 -7.27
N ARG A 109 -19.71 -8.22 -6.97
CA ARG A 109 -18.98 -9.10 -7.89
C ARG A 109 -17.72 -8.48 -8.52
N TYR A 110 -17.13 -7.47 -7.88
CA TYR A 110 -15.79 -7.03 -8.26
C TYR A 110 -14.76 -8.11 -7.92
N ILE A 111 -13.77 -8.29 -8.80
CA ILE A 111 -12.51 -8.96 -8.45
C ILE A 111 -11.76 -8.02 -7.50
N LEU A 112 -11.59 -8.44 -6.26
CA LEU A 112 -10.90 -7.64 -5.25
C LEU A 112 -9.49 -8.16 -5.03
N GLY A 113 -8.52 -7.25 -4.94
CA GLY A 113 -7.13 -7.64 -4.74
C GLY A 113 -6.34 -6.65 -3.91
N VAL A 114 -5.21 -7.13 -3.37
CA VAL A 114 -4.20 -6.33 -2.69
C VAL A 114 -2.89 -6.37 -3.47
N VAL A 115 -2.26 -5.20 -3.63
CA VAL A 115 -0.94 -5.05 -4.24
C VAL A 115 -0.10 -4.17 -3.34
N THR A 116 0.91 -4.74 -2.68
CA THR A 116 1.67 -4.06 -1.64
C THR A 116 3.17 -4.27 -1.75
N SER A 117 3.95 -3.28 -1.33
CA SER A 117 5.41 -3.37 -1.16
C SER A 117 5.83 -4.09 0.13
N LYS A 118 4.86 -4.59 0.90
CA LYS A 118 5.08 -5.38 2.12
C LYS A 118 5.36 -6.84 1.78
N SER A 119 6.11 -7.53 2.64
CA SER A 119 6.35 -8.97 2.49
C SER A 119 5.09 -9.79 2.67
N ALA A 120 4.99 -10.90 1.94
CA ALA A 120 3.84 -11.81 1.98
C ALA A 120 3.52 -12.27 3.42
N ARG A 121 4.54 -12.55 4.24
CA ARG A 121 4.37 -12.99 5.62
C ARG A 121 3.62 -11.97 6.48
N MET A 122 4.01 -10.70 6.39
CA MET A 122 3.40 -9.63 7.19
C MET A 122 2.03 -9.24 6.64
N ALA A 123 1.92 -9.12 5.33
CA ALA A 123 0.67 -8.75 4.67
C ALA A 123 -0.45 -9.77 4.93
N ARG A 124 -0.16 -11.07 4.83
CA ARG A 124 -1.15 -12.13 5.10
C ARG A 124 -1.65 -12.10 6.54
N ARG A 125 -0.75 -11.87 7.52
CA ARG A 125 -1.14 -11.71 8.93
C ARG A 125 -2.18 -10.61 9.11
N GLU A 126 -1.97 -9.45 8.50
CA GLU A 126 -2.89 -8.32 8.61
C GLU A 126 -4.22 -8.57 7.87
N ILE A 127 -4.14 -9.14 6.66
CA ILE A 127 -5.33 -9.51 5.87
C ILE A 127 -6.21 -10.49 6.65
N GLU A 128 -5.62 -11.49 7.31
CA GLU A 128 -6.32 -12.45 8.15
C GLU A 128 -6.88 -11.81 9.42
N GLN A 129 -6.06 -11.03 10.13
CA GLN A 129 -6.43 -10.37 11.39
C GLN A 129 -7.65 -9.46 11.23
N PHE A 130 -7.75 -8.75 10.11
CA PHE A 130 -8.86 -7.81 9.85
C PHE A 130 -10.00 -8.43 9.03
N GLY A 131 -9.99 -9.75 8.84
CA GLY A 131 -11.08 -10.51 8.20
C GLY A 131 -11.28 -10.15 6.74
N LEU A 132 -10.19 -9.88 6.01
CA LEU A 132 -10.19 -9.56 4.59
C LEU A 132 -9.84 -10.76 3.70
N ALA A 133 -9.32 -11.87 4.27
CA ALA A 133 -8.80 -13.00 3.52
C ALA A 133 -9.83 -13.62 2.54
N ASP A 134 -11.06 -13.79 2.99
CA ASP A 134 -12.15 -14.37 2.17
C ASP A 134 -12.74 -13.39 1.15
N LEU A 135 -12.36 -12.13 1.22
CA LEU A 135 -12.88 -11.06 0.35
C LEU A 135 -11.93 -10.71 -0.80
N LEU A 136 -10.63 -10.99 -0.62
CA LEU A 136 -9.60 -10.66 -1.59
C LEU A 136 -9.20 -11.90 -2.38
N SER A 137 -9.46 -11.91 -3.68
CA SER A 137 -9.17 -13.02 -4.57
C SER A 137 -7.79 -12.96 -5.24
N VAL A 138 -7.16 -11.77 -5.22
CA VAL A 138 -5.85 -11.52 -5.82
C VAL A 138 -4.93 -10.88 -4.78
N ALA A 139 -3.69 -11.36 -4.69
CA ALA A 139 -2.67 -10.74 -3.85
C ALA A 139 -1.32 -10.74 -4.57
N VAL A 140 -0.63 -9.59 -4.52
CA VAL A 140 0.73 -9.39 -5.01
C VAL A 140 1.55 -8.71 -3.91
N PHE A 141 2.66 -9.31 -3.57
CA PHE A 141 3.56 -8.89 -2.49
C PHE A 141 4.92 -8.47 -3.08
N VAL A 142 5.77 -7.88 -2.24
CA VAL A 142 7.08 -7.40 -2.69
C VAL A 142 7.93 -8.50 -3.34
N GLU A 143 7.78 -9.75 -2.91
CA GLU A 143 8.55 -10.89 -3.44
C GLU A 143 8.09 -11.36 -4.83
N ASP A 144 6.91 -10.94 -5.27
CA ASP A 144 6.26 -11.46 -6.49
C ASP A 144 6.78 -10.81 -7.78
N THR A 145 7.43 -9.65 -7.70
CA THR A 145 7.89 -8.87 -8.87
C THR A 145 9.30 -8.33 -8.68
N ALA A 146 10.01 -8.13 -9.77
CA ALA A 146 11.37 -7.60 -9.73
C ALA A 146 11.41 -6.07 -9.60
N ARG A 147 10.41 -5.39 -10.16
CA ARG A 147 10.24 -3.94 -10.03
C ARG A 147 9.00 -3.65 -9.19
N HIS A 148 9.07 -2.56 -8.44
CA HIS A 148 8.05 -2.21 -7.45
C HIS A 148 7.46 -0.83 -7.73
N LYS A 149 6.38 -0.47 -7.05
CA LYS A 149 5.78 0.87 -7.15
C LYS A 149 6.86 1.96 -7.00
N PRO A 150 6.89 2.97 -7.88
CA PRO A 150 5.86 3.41 -8.80
C PRO A 150 5.83 2.70 -10.17
N GLU A 151 6.64 1.66 -10.40
CA GLU A 151 6.59 0.87 -11.63
C GLU A 151 5.30 0.04 -11.71
N PRO A 152 4.77 -0.22 -12.93
CA PRO A 152 3.49 -0.88 -13.12
C PRO A 152 3.50 -2.40 -12.88
N GLU A 153 4.68 -3.03 -12.81
CA GLU A 153 4.83 -4.48 -12.81
C GLU A 153 3.98 -5.20 -11.76
N PRO A 154 3.88 -4.74 -10.48
CA PRO A 154 3.03 -5.40 -9.49
C PRO A 154 1.54 -5.37 -9.85
N LEU A 155 1.07 -4.29 -10.44
CA LEU A 155 -0.34 -4.14 -10.83
C LEU A 155 -0.67 -4.97 -12.07
N LEU A 156 0.25 -5.05 -13.03
CA LEU A 156 0.11 -5.92 -14.21
C LEU A 156 0.13 -7.40 -13.81
N GLU A 157 0.94 -7.77 -12.82
CA GLU A 157 0.93 -9.12 -12.25
C GLU A 157 -0.42 -9.42 -11.55
N ALA A 158 -0.99 -8.45 -10.84
CA ALA A 158 -2.31 -8.59 -10.26
C ALA A 158 -3.41 -8.78 -11.33
N ALA A 159 -3.34 -8.03 -12.42
CA ALA A 159 -4.26 -8.18 -13.55
C ALA A 159 -4.14 -9.57 -14.18
N ARG A 160 -2.91 -10.06 -14.40
CA ARG A 160 -2.65 -11.41 -14.91
C ARG A 160 -3.19 -12.50 -13.99
N ARG A 161 -2.97 -12.39 -12.65
CA ARG A 161 -3.49 -13.36 -11.66
C ARG A 161 -5.00 -13.36 -11.58
N GLY A 162 -5.60 -12.16 -11.64
CA GLY A 162 -7.05 -11.98 -11.55
C GLY A 162 -7.80 -12.21 -12.86
N GLY A 163 -7.11 -12.31 -13.98
CA GLY A 163 -7.72 -12.55 -15.30
C GLY A 163 -8.55 -11.38 -15.81
N PHE A 164 -8.13 -10.15 -15.55
CA PHE A 164 -8.84 -8.94 -16.00
C PHE A 164 -7.91 -7.99 -16.77
N GLU A 165 -8.50 -7.19 -17.65
CA GLU A 165 -7.79 -6.14 -18.38
C GLU A 165 -7.48 -4.95 -17.46
N PRO A 166 -6.25 -4.40 -17.45
CA PRO A 166 -5.89 -3.26 -16.61
C PRO A 166 -6.83 -2.06 -16.77
N ALA A 167 -7.26 -1.75 -17.98
CA ALA A 167 -8.18 -0.64 -18.26
C ALA A 167 -9.57 -0.80 -17.59
N ARG A 168 -9.93 -2.02 -17.17
CA ARG A 168 -11.16 -2.35 -16.44
C ARG A 168 -10.94 -2.48 -14.94
N ALA A 169 -9.86 -1.92 -14.41
CA ALA A 169 -9.56 -1.93 -13.00
C ALA A 169 -9.35 -0.51 -12.45
N ILE A 170 -9.58 -0.36 -11.14
CA ILE A 170 -9.13 0.80 -10.38
C ILE A 170 -8.15 0.33 -9.30
N TYR A 171 -7.03 1.05 -9.16
CA TYR A 171 -6.11 0.87 -8.05
C TYR A 171 -6.28 2.01 -7.05
N ILE A 172 -6.55 1.68 -5.80
CA ILE A 172 -6.79 2.62 -4.71
C ILE A 172 -5.64 2.51 -3.72
N GLY A 173 -4.96 3.63 -3.49
CA GLY A 173 -3.86 3.74 -2.54
C GLY A 173 -3.79 5.12 -1.92
N ASP A 174 -3.00 5.27 -0.89
CA ASP A 174 -2.86 6.51 -0.11
C ASP A 174 -1.58 7.29 -0.43
N SER A 175 -0.74 6.80 -1.34
CA SER A 175 0.54 7.40 -1.70
C SER A 175 0.60 7.89 -3.15
N ILE A 176 1.51 8.83 -3.41
CA ILE A 176 1.84 9.29 -4.78
C ILE A 176 2.40 8.15 -5.63
N HIS A 177 3.06 7.16 -5.01
CA HIS A 177 3.62 5.99 -5.68
C HIS A 177 2.52 5.06 -6.20
N ASP A 178 1.40 4.95 -5.47
CA ASP A 178 0.23 4.18 -5.90
C ASP A 178 -0.42 4.78 -7.12
N ILE A 179 -0.61 6.11 -7.10
CA ILE A 179 -1.21 6.84 -8.23
C ILE A 179 -0.32 6.71 -9.47
N ALA A 180 1.00 6.85 -9.31
CA ALA A 180 1.94 6.70 -10.41
C ALA A 180 1.93 5.27 -10.99
N ALA A 181 1.96 4.24 -10.13
CA ALA A 181 1.92 2.84 -10.54
C ALA A 181 0.61 2.48 -11.25
N GLY A 182 -0.55 2.90 -10.71
CA GLY A 182 -1.86 2.68 -11.30
C GLY A 182 -1.97 3.27 -12.70
N ARG A 183 -1.53 4.52 -12.84
CA ARG A 183 -1.50 5.21 -14.14
C ARG A 183 -0.57 4.51 -15.13
N ALA A 184 0.65 4.13 -14.70
CA ALA A 184 1.62 3.44 -15.54
C ALA A 184 1.11 2.05 -15.99
N ALA A 185 0.29 1.38 -15.17
CA ALA A 185 -0.37 0.12 -15.51
C ALA A 185 -1.60 0.27 -16.43
N GLY A 186 -2.02 1.51 -16.73
CA GLY A 186 -3.22 1.78 -17.54
C GLY A 186 -4.54 1.56 -16.76
N MET A 187 -4.48 1.52 -15.43
CA MET A 187 -5.65 1.42 -14.57
C MET A 187 -6.21 2.80 -14.22
N LYS A 188 -7.47 2.85 -13.80
CA LYS A 188 -7.99 4.00 -13.06
C LYS A 188 -7.32 4.08 -11.69
N THR A 189 -7.25 5.30 -11.14
CA THR A 189 -6.57 5.54 -9.86
C THR A 189 -7.46 6.28 -8.87
N GLY A 190 -7.46 5.79 -7.62
CA GLY A 190 -8.14 6.41 -6.49
C GLY A 190 -7.15 6.78 -5.39
N GLY A 191 -7.14 8.06 -5.00
CA GLY A 191 -6.35 8.54 -3.86
C GLY A 191 -7.16 8.43 -2.56
N ALA A 192 -6.69 7.62 -1.62
CA ALA A 192 -7.31 7.39 -0.31
C ALA A 192 -6.89 8.49 0.69
N LEU A 193 -7.82 9.39 1.04
CA LEU A 193 -7.53 10.53 1.92
C LEU A 193 -7.56 10.20 3.42
N TRP A 194 -7.80 8.96 3.78
CA TRP A 194 -7.66 8.47 5.16
C TRP A 194 -6.27 7.95 5.51
N GLY A 195 -5.36 7.88 4.51
CA GLY A 195 -3.95 7.53 4.66
C GLY A 195 -3.07 8.70 5.14
N PRO A 196 -1.74 8.51 5.21
CA PRO A 196 -0.83 9.50 5.76
C PRO A 196 -0.43 10.64 4.82
N PHE A 197 -0.65 10.52 3.50
CA PHE A 197 -0.31 11.58 2.56
C PHE A 197 -1.33 12.72 2.60
N ASP A 198 -0.82 13.96 2.53
CA ASP A 198 -1.67 15.12 2.45
C ASP A 198 -2.49 15.15 1.16
N ARG A 199 -3.72 15.67 1.25
CA ARG A 199 -4.60 15.90 0.09
C ARG A 199 -3.87 16.58 -1.06
N ARG A 200 -3.08 17.63 -0.76
CA ARG A 200 -2.37 18.40 -1.77
C ARG A 200 -1.38 17.55 -2.57
N ASP A 201 -0.68 16.64 -1.92
CA ASP A 201 0.29 15.77 -2.57
C ASP A 201 -0.42 14.74 -3.47
N LEU A 202 -1.53 14.17 -3.00
CA LEU A 202 -2.36 13.27 -3.80
C LEU A 202 -3.03 13.99 -4.98
N GLU A 203 -3.55 15.21 -4.79
CA GLU A 203 -4.09 16.03 -5.89
C GLU A 203 -3.03 16.33 -6.95
N ALA A 204 -1.81 16.65 -6.52
CA ALA A 204 -0.70 16.93 -7.43
C ALA A 204 -0.27 15.67 -8.23
N ALA A 205 -0.41 14.46 -7.65
CA ALA A 205 -0.19 13.21 -8.35
C ALA A 205 -1.26 12.93 -9.42
N GLY A 206 -2.43 13.57 -9.34
CA GLY A 206 -3.49 13.57 -10.36
C GLY A 206 -4.21 12.23 -10.48
N PRO A 207 -4.80 11.67 -9.41
CA PRO A 207 -5.64 10.49 -9.49
C PRO A 207 -6.93 10.79 -10.27
N ASP A 208 -7.59 9.75 -10.81
CA ASP A 208 -8.91 9.91 -11.45
C ASP A 208 -9.98 10.33 -10.42
N VAL A 209 -9.81 9.96 -9.15
CA VAL A 209 -10.70 10.36 -8.05
C VAL A 209 -9.95 10.43 -6.72
N LEU A 210 -10.34 11.38 -5.86
CA LEU A 210 -10.00 11.38 -4.44
C LEU A 210 -11.19 10.85 -3.64
N ILE A 211 -10.91 10.02 -2.65
CA ILE A 211 -11.91 9.33 -1.85
C ILE A 211 -11.70 9.75 -0.39
N GLU A 212 -12.73 10.37 0.20
CA GLU A 212 -12.63 10.93 1.56
C GLU A 212 -12.58 9.83 2.63
N THR A 213 -13.51 8.88 2.53
CA THR A 213 -13.65 7.78 3.49
C THR A 213 -13.87 6.45 2.76
N PRO A 214 -13.57 5.30 3.39
CA PRO A 214 -13.81 4.01 2.77
C PRO A 214 -15.25 3.81 2.26
N PRO A 215 -16.32 4.19 2.97
CA PRO A 215 -17.70 4.07 2.47
C PRO A 215 -18.01 4.85 1.19
N ASP A 216 -17.29 5.94 0.91
CA ASP A 216 -17.53 6.75 -0.31
C ASP A 216 -17.19 5.99 -1.60
N MET A 217 -16.39 4.93 -1.51
CA MET A 217 -16.15 4.02 -2.63
C MET A 217 -17.43 3.43 -3.20
N LEU A 218 -18.45 3.22 -2.36
CA LEU A 218 -19.70 2.59 -2.77
C LEU A 218 -20.53 3.43 -3.75
N ALA A 219 -20.38 4.74 -3.70
CA ALA A 219 -21.03 5.66 -4.65
C ALA A 219 -20.29 5.70 -5.99
N LEU A 220 -18.97 5.44 -5.98
CA LEU A 220 -18.13 5.43 -7.18
C LEU A 220 -18.19 4.10 -7.93
N LEU A 221 -18.42 3.00 -7.22
CA LEU A 221 -18.32 1.61 -7.68
C LEU A 221 -19.68 0.90 -7.53
N PRO A 222 -20.66 1.18 -8.39
CA PRO A 222 -22.05 0.72 -8.23
C PRO A 222 -22.22 -0.80 -8.42
N GLY A 223 -21.37 -1.45 -9.19
CA GLY A 223 -21.34 -2.89 -9.45
C GLY A 223 -20.37 -3.22 -10.57
N ALA A 224 -19.81 -4.44 -10.54
CA ALA A 224 -18.90 -4.89 -11.60
C ALA A 224 -19.65 -4.99 -12.94
N ALA A 225 -18.96 -4.62 -14.02
CA ALA A 225 -19.48 -4.81 -15.35
C ALA A 225 -19.62 -6.32 -15.64
N SER A 226 -20.79 -6.73 -16.10
CA SER A 226 -21.03 -8.11 -16.57
C SER A 226 -20.31 -8.32 -17.90
N ASP A 227 -19.58 -9.42 -18.02
CA ASP A 227 -19.09 -9.85 -19.32
C ASP A 227 -20.32 -10.35 -20.12
N HIS A 228 -20.66 -9.65 -21.18
CA HIS A 228 -21.64 -10.07 -22.18
C HIS A 228 -20.95 -10.75 -23.34
#